data_3b15249d5dd0612115ccd4fb2065ab7c
#
_entry.id   3b15249d5dd0612115ccd4fb2065ab7c
#
_cell.length_a   1.000
_cell.length_b   1.000
_cell.length_c   1.000
_cell.angle_alpha   90.00
_cell.angle_beta   90.00
_cell.angle_gamma   90.00
#
_symmetry.space_group_name_H-M   'P 1'
#
loop_
_entity.id
_entity.type
_entity.pdbx_description
1 polymer ?
#
loop_
_entity_poly.entity_id
_entity_poly.type
_entity_poly.pdbx_seq_one_letter_code
_entity_poly.pdbx_strand_id
1 'polypeptide(L)'
;MTRILVVDDLKDITESMCVLFEALGHDTKTAADGRQAVATTNAFEPEIVFLDLDMPVLNGYEAAREIRSAPLPQQPFLVALTAAHGVAIEVATRAVGFDFYLRKPADTNALLALVADLSTRTRQPS
;
A
#
# COMPACT_ATOMS: atom_id res chain seq x y z
N MET A 1 -12.53 8.16 9.02
CA MET A 1 -12.41 7.67 7.64
C MET A 1 -10.98 7.77 7.17
N THR A 2 -10.46 6.71 6.58
CA THR A 2 -9.06 6.65 6.13
C THR A 2 -9.02 6.56 4.61
N ARG A 3 -8.10 7.29 3.98
CA ARG A 3 -7.89 7.17 2.53
C ARG A 3 -6.89 6.05 2.28
N ILE A 4 -7.31 5.06 1.48
CA ILE A 4 -6.52 3.85 1.21
C ILE A 4 -6.33 3.70 -0.30
N LEU A 5 -5.09 3.52 -0.73
CA LEU A 5 -4.76 3.19 -2.11
C LEU A 5 -4.40 1.72 -2.19
N VAL A 6 -5.01 1.01 -3.14
CA VAL A 6 -4.72 -0.41 -3.37
C VAL A 6 -4.12 -0.56 -4.76
N VAL A 7 -2.90 -1.09 -4.82
CA VAL A 7 -2.14 -1.22 -6.06
C VAL A 7 -1.83 -2.68 -6.36
N ASP A 8 -2.38 -3.18 -7.45
CA ASP A 8 -2.14 -4.53 -7.93
C ASP A 8 -2.54 -4.55 -9.42
N ASP A 9 -1.84 -5.29 -10.24
CA ASP A 9 -2.18 -5.42 -11.66
C ASP A 9 -3.36 -6.35 -11.90
N LEU A 10 -3.79 -7.09 -10.89
CA LEU A 10 -4.97 -7.95 -10.95
C LEU A 10 -6.19 -7.17 -10.43
N LYS A 11 -7.06 -6.80 -11.34
CA LYS A 11 -8.23 -5.98 -11.03
C LYS A 11 -9.15 -6.62 -10.01
N ASP A 12 -9.31 -7.94 -10.05
CA ASP A 12 -10.16 -8.66 -9.09
C ASP A 12 -9.66 -8.47 -7.66
N ILE A 13 -8.35 -8.42 -7.46
CA ILE A 13 -7.75 -8.22 -6.15
C ILE A 13 -8.01 -6.79 -5.66
N THR A 14 -7.77 -5.79 -6.51
CA THR A 14 -7.99 -4.40 -6.10
C THR A 14 -9.46 -4.13 -5.81
N GLU A 15 -10.35 -4.65 -6.64
CA GLU A 15 -11.79 -4.49 -6.43
C GLU A 15 -12.26 -5.15 -5.13
N SER A 16 -11.82 -6.37 -4.86
CA SER A 16 -12.20 -7.09 -3.64
C SER A 16 -11.73 -6.35 -2.39
N MET A 17 -10.50 -5.87 -2.39
CA MET A 17 -9.97 -5.12 -1.26
C MET A 17 -10.72 -3.80 -1.06
N CYS A 18 -11.04 -3.10 -2.15
CA CYS A 18 -11.78 -1.85 -2.06
C CYS A 18 -13.19 -2.05 -1.49
N VAL A 19 -13.90 -3.08 -1.95
CA VAL A 19 -15.22 -3.42 -1.41
C VAL A 19 -15.14 -3.63 0.11
N LEU A 20 -14.13 -4.38 0.55
CA LEU A 20 -13.91 -4.65 1.97
C LEU A 20 -13.70 -3.36 2.76
N PHE A 21 -12.80 -2.50 2.30
CA PHE A 21 -12.46 -1.26 3.02
C PHE A 21 -13.59 -0.24 2.97
N GLU A 22 -14.27 -0.14 1.84
CA GLU A 22 -15.42 0.77 1.70
C GLU A 22 -16.59 0.36 2.59
N ALA A 23 -16.80 -0.94 2.79
CA ALA A 23 -17.80 -1.45 3.72
C ALA A 23 -17.54 -0.99 5.16
N LEU A 24 -16.29 -0.67 5.48
CA LEU A 24 -15.90 -0.15 6.79
C LEU A 24 -15.87 1.39 6.86
N GLY A 25 -16.31 2.04 5.80
CA GLY A 25 -16.37 3.50 5.74
C GLY A 25 -15.11 4.21 5.28
N HIS A 26 -14.14 3.49 4.74
CA HIS A 26 -12.92 4.10 4.22
C HIS A 26 -13.09 4.55 2.78
N ASP A 27 -12.32 5.54 2.37
CA ASP A 27 -12.29 6.04 1.00
C ASP A 27 -11.14 5.35 0.26
N THR A 28 -11.41 4.77 -0.91
CA THR A 28 -10.41 3.97 -1.63
C THR A 28 -10.17 4.46 -3.05
N LYS A 29 -8.96 4.24 -3.52
CA LYS A 29 -8.58 4.38 -4.92
C LYS A 29 -7.75 3.16 -5.30
N THR A 30 -7.66 2.90 -6.61
CA THR A 30 -6.88 1.78 -7.13
C THR A 30 -5.87 2.28 -8.15
N ALA A 31 -4.80 1.50 -8.30
CA ALA A 31 -3.83 1.70 -9.37
C ALA A 31 -3.41 0.32 -9.88
N ALA A 32 -3.09 0.23 -11.18
CA ALA A 32 -2.80 -1.05 -11.83
C ALA A 32 -1.30 -1.29 -12.01
N ASP A 33 -0.47 -0.30 -11.79
CA ASP A 33 0.98 -0.42 -11.89
C ASP A 33 1.68 0.61 -11.00
N GLY A 34 3.00 0.50 -10.92
CA GLY A 34 3.78 1.38 -10.04
C GLY A 34 3.75 2.85 -10.44
N ARG A 35 3.67 3.12 -11.74
CA ARG A 35 3.61 4.52 -12.22
C ARG A 35 2.31 5.18 -11.83
N GLN A 36 1.20 4.47 -12.02
CA GLN A 36 -0.10 4.95 -11.57
C GLN A 36 -0.14 5.10 -10.05
N ALA A 37 0.52 4.19 -9.32
CA ALA A 37 0.57 4.26 -7.86
C ALA A 37 1.24 5.56 -7.40
N VAL A 38 2.36 5.94 -8.01
CA VAL A 38 3.05 7.18 -7.67
C VAL A 38 2.17 8.39 -7.98
N ALA A 39 1.58 8.44 -9.17
CA ALA A 39 0.71 9.54 -9.57
C ALA A 39 -0.51 9.67 -8.67
N THR A 40 -1.16 8.55 -8.36
CA THR A 40 -2.34 8.54 -7.50
C THR A 40 -2.00 8.94 -6.06
N THR A 41 -0.84 8.51 -5.56
CA THR A 41 -0.38 8.88 -4.23
C THR A 41 -0.21 10.41 -4.13
N ASN A 42 0.38 11.02 -5.15
CA ASN A 42 0.57 12.47 -5.16
C ASN A 42 -0.75 13.23 -5.20
N ALA A 43 -1.76 12.71 -5.90
CA ALA A 43 -3.05 13.38 -6.06
C ALA A 43 -4.04 13.09 -4.93
N PHE A 44 -4.10 11.85 -4.49
CA PHE A 44 -5.09 11.38 -3.50
C PHE A 44 -4.61 11.57 -2.06
N GLU A 45 -3.30 11.60 -1.86
CA GLU A 45 -2.67 11.69 -0.55
C GLU A 45 -3.22 10.63 0.41
N PRO A 46 -3.08 9.33 0.06
CA PRO A 46 -3.60 8.26 0.90
C PRO A 46 -2.83 8.18 2.21
N GLU A 47 -3.49 7.67 3.24
CA GLU A 47 -2.86 7.43 4.52
C GLU A 47 -2.23 6.04 4.58
N ILE A 48 -2.77 5.11 3.80
CA ILE A 48 -2.27 3.73 3.68
C ILE A 48 -2.21 3.36 2.21
N VAL A 49 -1.10 2.77 1.78
CA VAL A 49 -0.94 2.23 0.42
C VAL A 49 -0.62 0.74 0.53
N PHE A 50 -1.47 -0.10 -0.04
CA PHE A 50 -1.19 -1.52 -0.24
C PHE A 50 -0.59 -1.66 -1.63
N LEU A 51 0.64 -2.15 -1.72
CA LEU A 51 1.43 -2.09 -2.94
C LEU A 51 2.00 -3.46 -3.28
N ASP A 52 1.53 -4.05 -4.37
CA ASP A 52 2.07 -5.30 -4.89
C ASP A 52 3.53 -5.08 -5.32
N LEU A 53 4.40 -6.00 -4.95
CA LEU A 53 5.81 -5.91 -5.31
C LEU A 53 6.07 -6.29 -6.77
N ASP A 54 5.28 -7.19 -7.33
CA ASP A 54 5.49 -7.74 -8.67
C ASP A 54 4.51 -7.15 -9.67
N MET A 55 4.83 -5.99 -10.21
CA MET A 55 3.99 -5.30 -11.18
C MET A 55 4.76 -4.90 -12.43
N PRO A 56 4.08 -4.77 -13.58
CA PRO A 56 4.71 -4.26 -14.79
C PRO A 56 4.97 -2.75 -14.70
N VAL A 57 5.75 -2.23 -15.61
CA VAL A 57 6.11 -0.83 -15.82
C VAL A 57 7.05 -0.31 -14.73
N LEU A 58 6.55 -0.19 -13.51
CA LEU A 58 7.33 0.20 -12.35
C LEU A 58 6.92 -0.73 -11.22
N ASN A 59 7.85 -1.55 -10.73
CA ASN A 59 7.51 -2.53 -9.69
C ASN A 59 7.31 -1.87 -8.34
N GLY A 60 6.84 -2.64 -7.36
CA GLY A 60 6.51 -2.12 -6.04
C GLY A 60 7.69 -1.52 -5.29
N TYR A 61 8.89 -2.07 -5.45
CA TYR A 61 10.09 -1.51 -4.81
C TYR A 61 10.43 -0.14 -5.37
N GLU A 62 10.37 0.01 -6.68
CA GLU A 62 10.65 1.27 -7.36
C GLU A 62 9.59 2.32 -7.02
N ALA A 63 8.32 1.91 -7.01
CA ALA A 63 7.22 2.80 -6.62
C ALA A 63 7.38 3.30 -5.19
N ALA A 64 7.76 2.42 -4.27
CA ALA A 64 7.99 2.81 -2.87
C ALA A 64 9.10 3.85 -2.75
N ARG A 65 10.21 3.67 -3.47
CA ARG A 65 11.30 4.65 -3.49
C ARG A 65 10.82 6.01 -3.98
N GLU A 66 10.04 6.03 -5.06
CA GLU A 66 9.54 7.30 -5.60
C GLU A 66 8.56 7.97 -4.64
N ILE A 67 7.69 7.21 -3.99
CA ILE A 67 6.77 7.76 -2.99
C ILE A 67 7.55 8.37 -1.82
N ARG A 68 8.55 7.66 -1.33
CA ARG A 68 9.36 8.15 -0.20
C ARG A 68 10.19 9.38 -0.55
N SER A 69 10.55 9.53 -1.83
CA SER A 69 11.30 10.69 -2.31
C SER A 69 10.41 11.89 -2.61
N ALA A 70 9.10 11.70 -2.72
CA ALA A 70 8.18 12.77 -3.06
C ALA A 70 7.99 13.70 -1.86
N PRO A 71 7.87 15.02 -2.10
CA PRO A 71 7.67 16.00 -1.03
C PRO A 71 6.20 16.05 -0.59
N LEU A 72 5.69 14.96 -0.08
CA LEU A 72 4.31 14.86 0.37
C LEU A 72 4.15 15.57 1.72
N PRO A 73 3.00 16.24 1.96
CA PRO A 73 2.73 16.87 3.26
C PRO A 73 2.80 15.85 4.40
N GLN A 74 2.35 14.62 4.13
CA GLN A 74 2.44 13.52 5.08
C GLN A 74 2.68 12.24 4.30
N GLN A 75 3.68 11.47 4.72
CA GLN A 75 4.00 10.20 4.08
C GLN A 75 2.98 9.13 4.50
N PRO A 76 2.51 8.30 3.53
CA PRO A 76 1.60 7.20 3.86
C PRO A 76 2.33 6.06 4.56
N PHE A 77 1.58 5.19 5.24
CA PHE A 77 2.07 3.87 5.58
C PHE A 77 2.11 3.05 4.30
N LEU A 78 3.23 2.40 4.03
CA LEU A 78 3.38 1.52 2.86
C LEU A 78 3.37 0.07 3.33
N VAL A 79 2.45 -0.71 2.77
CA VAL A 79 2.29 -2.13 3.07
C VAL A 79 2.56 -2.92 1.79
N ALA A 80 3.61 -3.73 1.79
CA ALA A 80 3.95 -4.55 0.63
C ALA A 80 3.06 -5.80 0.59
N LEU A 81 2.59 -6.14 -0.60
CA LEU A 81 1.90 -7.41 -0.85
C LEU A 81 2.83 -8.28 -1.69
N THR A 82 3.13 -9.48 -1.22
CA THR A 82 4.11 -10.34 -1.88
C THR A 82 3.81 -11.81 -1.67
N ALA A 83 4.06 -12.63 -2.70
CA ALA A 83 4.00 -14.08 -2.56
C ALA A 83 5.20 -14.64 -1.81
N ALA A 84 6.31 -13.91 -1.79
CA ALA A 84 7.53 -14.31 -1.09
C ALA A 84 7.49 -13.89 0.39
N HIS A 85 8.28 -14.55 1.22
CA HIS A 85 8.38 -14.23 2.63
C HIS A 85 9.78 -14.60 3.14
N GLY A 86 10.08 -14.18 4.35
CA GLY A 86 11.36 -14.49 5.00
C GLY A 86 12.22 -13.26 5.19
N VAL A 87 13.39 -13.47 5.79
CA VAL A 87 14.28 -12.38 6.19
C VAL A 87 14.73 -11.52 5.02
N ALA A 88 15.02 -12.14 3.87
CA ALA A 88 15.47 -11.40 2.69
C ALA A 88 14.39 -10.41 2.21
N ILE A 89 13.13 -10.82 2.24
CA ILE A 89 12.02 -9.94 1.86
C ILE A 89 11.83 -8.84 2.89
N GLU A 90 11.93 -9.13 4.17
CA GLU A 90 11.85 -8.11 5.22
C GLU A 90 12.93 -7.04 5.04
N VAL A 91 14.17 -7.47 4.81
CA VAL A 91 15.28 -6.53 4.63
C VAL A 91 15.06 -5.68 3.37
N ALA A 92 14.70 -6.32 2.25
CA ALA A 92 14.53 -5.62 0.99
C ALA A 92 13.38 -4.60 1.04
N THR A 93 12.24 -4.97 1.65
CA THR A 93 11.09 -4.07 1.74
C THR A 93 11.37 -2.90 2.68
N ARG A 94 12.02 -3.14 3.81
CA ARG A 94 12.40 -2.04 4.71
C ARG A 94 13.38 -1.07 4.06
N ALA A 95 14.32 -1.60 3.29
CA ALA A 95 15.36 -0.79 2.66
C ALA A 95 14.78 0.27 1.73
N VAL A 96 13.62 0.00 1.10
CA VAL A 96 12.97 0.95 0.19
C VAL A 96 11.85 1.75 0.86
N GLY A 97 11.59 1.53 2.15
CA GLY A 97 10.67 2.37 2.91
C GLY A 97 9.30 1.78 3.21
N PHE A 98 9.10 0.46 3.02
CA PHE A 98 7.88 -0.19 3.47
C PHE A 98 7.84 -0.27 4.99
N ASP A 99 6.68 -0.05 5.56
CA ASP A 99 6.46 -0.17 7.01
C ASP A 99 6.09 -1.60 7.40
N PHE A 100 5.37 -2.30 6.52
CA PHE A 100 4.89 -3.66 6.76
C PHE A 100 4.90 -4.45 5.46
N TYR A 101 4.82 -5.78 5.56
CA TYR A 101 4.51 -6.60 4.42
C TYR A 101 3.52 -7.69 4.80
N LEU A 102 2.67 -8.08 3.84
CA LEU A 102 1.72 -9.17 3.99
C LEU A 102 1.95 -10.17 2.88
N ARG A 103 1.89 -11.44 3.23
CA ARG A 103 2.04 -12.52 2.26
C ARG A 103 0.74 -12.72 1.48
N LYS A 104 0.84 -12.90 0.17
CA LYS A 104 -0.31 -13.21 -0.67
C LYS A 104 -0.66 -14.71 -0.62
N PRO A 105 -1.95 -15.08 -0.69
CA PRO A 105 -3.10 -14.18 -0.65
C PRO A 105 -3.26 -13.57 0.74
N ALA A 106 -3.55 -12.27 0.78
CA ALA A 106 -3.65 -11.58 2.07
C ALA A 106 -4.90 -12.04 2.82
N ASP A 107 -4.71 -12.46 4.07
CA ASP A 107 -5.81 -12.87 4.92
C ASP A 107 -6.71 -11.66 5.24
N THR A 108 -8.01 -11.82 5.07
CA THR A 108 -8.99 -10.76 5.32
C THR A 108 -8.89 -10.22 6.74
N ASN A 109 -8.76 -11.09 7.74
CA ASN A 109 -8.66 -10.65 9.12
C ASN A 109 -7.36 -9.88 9.37
N ALA A 110 -6.27 -10.29 8.74
CA ALA A 110 -5.00 -9.55 8.84
C ALA A 110 -5.10 -8.17 8.21
N LEU A 111 -5.75 -8.06 7.05
CA LEU A 111 -5.98 -6.78 6.39
C LEU A 111 -6.82 -5.85 7.27
N LEU A 112 -7.91 -6.35 7.81
CA LEU A 112 -8.80 -5.55 8.66
C LEU A 112 -8.13 -5.10 9.94
N ALA A 113 -7.37 -5.99 10.58
CA ALA A 113 -6.64 -5.66 11.80
C ALA A 113 -5.58 -4.58 11.54
N LEU A 114 -4.86 -4.70 10.43
CA LEU A 114 -3.83 -3.72 10.08
C LEU A 114 -4.44 -2.35 9.78
N VAL A 115 -5.51 -2.30 8.99
CA VAL A 115 -6.18 -1.04 8.67
C VAL A 115 -6.74 -0.40 9.93
N ALA A 116 -7.36 -1.17 10.82
CA ALA A 116 -7.89 -0.65 12.08
C ALA A 116 -6.77 -0.04 12.94
N ASP A 117 -5.62 -0.71 13.02
CA ASP A 117 -4.47 -0.22 13.77
C ASP A 117 -3.90 1.05 13.15
N LEU A 118 -3.66 1.04 11.83
CA LEU A 118 -3.05 2.18 11.14
C LEU A 118 -3.98 3.38 11.07
N SER A 119 -5.29 3.16 11.04
CA SER A 119 -6.26 4.26 11.00
C SER A 119 -6.28 5.07 12.29
N THR A 120 -5.84 4.49 13.41
CA THR A 120 -5.76 5.19 14.69
C THR A 120 -4.40 5.87 14.88
N ARG A 121 -3.44 5.61 14.01
CA ARG A 121 -2.12 6.22 14.06
C ARG A 121 -2.05 7.36 13.05
N THR A 122 -1.48 8.47 13.46
CA THR A 122 -1.12 9.53 12.53
C THR A 122 0.38 9.45 12.32
N ARG A 123 0.81 9.24 11.06
CA ARG A 123 2.24 9.23 10.75
C ARG A 123 2.77 10.64 10.93
N GLN A 124 3.66 10.83 11.89
CA GLN A 124 4.17 12.15 12.22
C GLN A 124 5.05 12.69 11.09
N PRO A 125 4.87 13.96 10.72
CA PRO A 125 5.87 14.61 9.86
C PRO A 125 7.18 14.70 10.65
N SER A 126 8.23 14.29 10.03
CA SER A 126 9.54 14.35 10.68
C SER A 126 10.10 15.76 10.71
#